data_ae89b237e4e6d3ef38f83f635e2fd63a
#
_entry.id   ae89b237e4e6d3ef38f83f635e2fd63a
#
_cell.length_a   1.000
_cell.length_b   1.000
_cell.length_c   1.000
_cell.angle_alpha   90.00
_cell.angle_beta   90.00
_cell.angle_gamma   90.00
#
_symmetry.space_group_name_H-M   'P 1'
#
loop_
_entity.id
_entity.type
_entity.pdbx_description
1 polymer ?
#
loop_
_entity_poly.entity_id
_entity_poly.type
_entity_poly.pdbx_seq_one_letter_code
_entity_poly.pdbx_strand_id
1 'polypeptide(L)'
;MNYLIGIDLGTSSTKTVLFDEKGEVIASASKDYPLYTPHNGWAEQKPEDWRDAALETITKVVKDSGVAADDIKGLGISGQMHGLVMLDEQGEVIRPSIIWCDQRTEKECEEMTEKVGAEKLIEITANPAMTGFTASKILWVRNNEPENYAKCKHI
;
A
#
# COMPACT_ATOMS: atom_id res chain seq x y z
N MET A 1 -10.39 24.30 -19.25
CA MET A 1 -8.99 23.99 -18.87
C MET A 1 -8.97 22.58 -18.34
N ASN A 2 -7.98 21.77 -18.68
CA ASN A 2 -7.93 20.40 -18.18
C ASN A 2 -7.06 20.33 -16.92
N TYR A 3 -7.51 19.51 -15.96
CA TYR A 3 -6.81 19.30 -14.68
C TYR A 3 -6.52 17.81 -14.45
N LEU A 4 -5.50 17.55 -13.67
CA LEU A 4 -5.06 16.21 -13.28
C LEU A 4 -4.87 16.12 -11.78
N ILE A 5 -5.22 14.98 -11.17
CA ILE A 5 -4.96 14.70 -9.77
C ILE A 5 -3.81 13.71 -9.66
N GLY A 6 -2.81 14.05 -8.85
CA GLY A 6 -1.77 13.14 -8.37
C GLY A 6 -1.98 12.80 -6.90
N ILE A 7 -1.91 11.52 -6.55
CA ILE A 7 -2.00 11.03 -5.17
C ILE A 7 -0.71 10.31 -4.85
N ASP A 8 -0.07 10.70 -3.76
CA ASP A 8 1.05 9.99 -3.15
C ASP A 8 0.58 9.37 -1.84
N LEU A 9 0.45 8.04 -1.83
CA LEU A 9 0.03 7.25 -0.68
C LEU A 9 1.28 6.73 0.04
N GLY A 10 1.85 7.58 0.89
CA GLY A 10 3.08 7.30 1.62
C GLY A 10 2.89 6.44 2.87
N THR A 11 3.96 6.24 3.63
CA THR A 11 3.92 5.45 4.87
C THR A 11 3.23 6.19 6.02
N SER A 12 3.38 7.52 6.10
CA SER A 12 2.83 8.30 7.23
C SER A 12 1.58 9.09 6.88
N SER A 13 1.38 9.41 5.61
CA SER A 13 0.29 10.24 5.13
C SER A 13 0.00 10.01 3.65
N THR A 14 -1.20 10.37 3.24
CA THR A 14 -1.54 10.58 1.83
C THR A 14 -1.43 12.06 1.51
N LYS A 15 -0.86 12.39 0.35
CA LYS A 15 -0.85 13.73 -0.24
C LYS A 15 -1.52 13.71 -1.60
N THR A 16 -2.50 14.58 -1.79
CA THR A 16 -3.18 14.78 -3.07
C THR A 16 -2.88 16.16 -3.61
N VAL A 17 -2.57 16.26 -4.89
CA VAL A 17 -2.28 17.51 -5.59
C VAL A 17 -3.11 17.59 -6.87
N LEU A 18 -3.74 18.74 -7.08
CA LEU A 18 -4.44 19.09 -8.32
C LEU A 18 -3.54 19.98 -9.16
N PHE A 19 -3.31 19.60 -10.41
CA PHE A 19 -2.49 20.32 -11.37
C PHE A 19 -3.32 20.79 -12.56
N ASP A 20 -2.94 21.89 -13.17
CA ASP A 20 -3.40 22.26 -14.50
C ASP A 20 -2.62 21.51 -15.61
N GLU A 21 -2.99 21.73 -16.86
CA GLU A 21 -2.34 21.12 -18.03
C GLU A 21 -0.89 21.60 -18.28
N LYS A 22 -0.43 22.62 -17.54
CA LYS A 22 0.95 23.11 -17.60
C LYS A 22 1.81 22.55 -16.46
N GLY A 23 1.20 21.78 -15.54
CA GLY A 23 1.87 21.24 -14.36
C GLY A 23 1.92 22.21 -13.17
N GLU A 24 1.19 23.32 -13.23
CA GLU A 24 1.09 24.26 -12.09
C GLU A 24 0.17 23.68 -11.03
N VAL A 25 0.60 23.79 -9.76
CA VAL A 25 -0.18 23.31 -8.61
C VAL A 25 -1.32 24.28 -8.31
N ILE A 26 -2.54 23.81 -8.44
CA ILE A 26 -3.76 24.57 -8.17
C ILE A 26 -4.20 24.43 -6.71
N ALA A 27 -4.17 23.21 -6.18
CA ALA A 27 -4.51 22.90 -4.79
C ALA A 27 -3.76 21.66 -4.30
N SER A 28 -3.53 21.58 -2.99
CA SER A 28 -2.98 20.37 -2.37
C SER A 28 -3.60 20.13 -1.00
N ALA A 29 -3.69 18.87 -0.60
CA ALA A 29 -4.12 18.45 0.71
C ALA A 29 -3.33 17.22 1.16
N SER A 30 -3.16 17.08 2.48
CA SER A 30 -2.54 15.91 3.08
C SER A 30 -3.39 15.42 4.25
N LYS A 31 -3.33 14.11 4.49
CA LYS A 31 -3.99 13.45 5.63
C LYS A 31 -3.07 12.37 6.19
N ASP A 32 -2.79 12.46 7.47
CA ASP A 32 -2.01 11.47 8.21
C ASP A 32 -2.89 10.28 8.60
N TYR A 33 -2.27 9.12 8.78
CA TYR A 33 -2.89 7.92 9.33
C TYR A 33 -1.93 7.16 10.24
N PRO A 34 -2.45 6.34 11.17
CA PRO A 34 -1.64 5.67 12.16
C PRO A 34 -0.75 4.57 11.57
N LEU A 35 0.40 4.36 12.21
CA LEU A 35 1.20 3.15 12.11
C LEU A 35 0.95 2.31 13.36
N TYR A 36 0.53 1.06 13.18
CA TYR A 36 0.31 0.12 14.26
C TYR A 36 1.54 -0.77 14.44
N THR A 37 2.04 -0.86 15.67
CA THR A 37 3.20 -1.69 16.03
C THR A 37 2.81 -2.67 17.16
N PRO A 38 1.99 -3.71 16.87
CA PRO A 38 1.44 -4.58 17.91
C PRO A 38 2.51 -5.39 18.67
N HIS A 39 3.65 -5.63 18.04
CA HIS A 39 4.82 -6.26 18.64
C HIS A 39 6.10 -5.56 18.19
N ASN A 40 7.21 -5.81 18.91
CA ASN A 40 8.51 -5.28 18.50
C ASN A 40 8.90 -5.79 17.09
N GLY A 41 9.30 -4.89 16.22
CA GLY A 41 9.64 -5.20 14.83
C GLY A 41 8.45 -5.40 13.89
N TRP A 42 7.21 -5.34 14.39
CA TRP A 42 6.01 -5.41 13.56
C TRP A 42 5.54 -4.02 13.14
N ALA A 43 5.06 -3.93 11.91
CA ALA A 43 4.53 -2.69 11.34
C ALA A 43 3.30 -2.99 10.47
N GLU A 44 2.16 -2.46 10.87
CA GLU A 44 0.87 -2.69 10.20
C GLU A 44 0.14 -1.38 9.95
N GLN A 45 -0.67 -1.37 8.89
CA GLN A 45 -1.62 -0.29 8.61
C GLN A 45 -2.95 -0.86 8.12
N LYS A 46 -4.04 -0.14 8.37
CA LYS A 46 -5.35 -0.51 7.86
C LYS A 46 -5.53 0.06 6.44
N PRO A 47 -5.79 -0.77 5.42
CA PRO A 47 -6.07 -0.29 4.07
C PRO A 47 -7.24 0.70 4.01
N GLU A 48 -8.20 0.59 4.94
CA GLU A 48 -9.31 1.53 5.08
C GLU A 48 -8.84 2.94 5.41
N ASP A 49 -7.82 3.09 6.28
CA ASP A 49 -7.24 4.39 6.63
C ASP A 49 -6.63 5.07 5.38
N TRP A 50 -5.99 4.29 4.50
CA TRP A 50 -5.45 4.80 3.24
C TRP A 50 -6.55 5.26 2.28
N ARG A 51 -7.58 4.43 2.10
CA ARG A 51 -8.72 4.75 1.24
C ARG A 51 -9.43 6.01 1.71
N ASP A 52 -9.72 6.09 3.00
CA ASP A 52 -10.47 7.21 3.58
C ASP A 52 -9.65 8.51 3.53
N ALA A 53 -8.34 8.44 3.79
CA ALA A 53 -7.43 9.58 3.63
C ALA A 53 -7.33 10.06 2.17
N ALA A 54 -7.25 9.13 1.21
CA ALA A 54 -7.24 9.48 -0.21
C ALA A 54 -8.55 10.17 -0.64
N LEU A 55 -9.72 9.63 -0.25
CA LEU A 55 -11.02 10.21 -0.57
C LEU A 55 -11.20 11.60 0.09
N GLU A 56 -10.76 11.76 1.34
CA GLU A 56 -10.82 13.05 2.04
C GLU A 56 -9.95 14.10 1.34
N THR A 57 -8.70 13.75 0.98
CA THR A 57 -7.78 14.69 0.33
C THR A 57 -8.20 15.03 -1.10
N ILE A 58 -8.76 14.08 -1.88
CA ILE A 58 -9.36 14.34 -3.19
C ILE A 58 -10.53 15.35 -3.04
N THR A 59 -11.45 15.06 -2.12
CA THR A 59 -12.61 15.93 -1.88
C THR A 59 -12.16 17.33 -1.50
N LYS A 60 -11.14 17.44 -0.66
CA LYS A 60 -10.61 18.73 -0.21
C LYS A 60 -9.97 19.52 -1.35
N VAL A 61 -9.13 18.93 -2.20
CA VAL A 61 -8.48 19.68 -3.29
C VAL A 61 -9.50 20.13 -4.36
N VAL A 62 -10.50 19.31 -4.65
CA VAL A 62 -11.58 19.69 -5.58
C VAL A 62 -12.39 20.85 -5.02
N LYS A 63 -12.77 20.79 -3.75
CA LYS A 63 -13.53 21.85 -3.08
C LYS A 63 -12.74 23.15 -2.99
N ASP A 64 -11.49 23.08 -2.55
CA ASP A 64 -10.66 24.27 -2.29
C ASP A 64 -10.24 24.97 -3.59
N SER A 65 -10.09 24.22 -4.68
CA SER A 65 -9.75 24.78 -5.99
C SER A 65 -10.93 25.46 -6.70
N GLY A 66 -12.15 25.06 -6.39
CA GLY A 66 -13.34 25.47 -7.12
C GLY A 66 -13.44 24.95 -8.56
N VAL A 67 -12.56 24.01 -8.95
CA VAL A 67 -12.55 23.39 -10.28
C VAL A 67 -13.75 22.46 -10.41
N ALA A 68 -14.44 22.50 -11.55
CA ALA A 68 -15.54 21.59 -11.83
C ALA A 68 -15.00 20.14 -12.00
N ALA A 69 -15.67 19.16 -11.45
CA ALA A 69 -15.27 17.76 -11.54
C ALA A 69 -15.10 17.29 -12.99
N ASP A 70 -15.94 17.78 -13.90
CA ASP A 70 -15.89 17.48 -15.33
C ASP A 70 -14.63 18.00 -16.02
N ASP A 71 -13.94 18.97 -15.44
CA ASP A 71 -12.65 19.47 -15.95
C ASP A 71 -11.44 18.65 -15.50
N ILE A 72 -11.63 17.75 -14.53
CA ILE A 72 -10.59 16.82 -14.07
C ILE A 72 -10.56 15.60 -15.00
N LYS A 73 -9.49 15.47 -15.79
CA LYS A 73 -9.41 14.50 -16.89
C LYS A 73 -8.68 13.22 -16.54
N GLY A 74 -8.02 13.17 -15.39
CA GLY A 74 -7.29 11.98 -14.99
C GLY A 74 -6.84 12.03 -13.54
N LEU A 75 -6.57 10.84 -13.00
CA LEU A 75 -6.05 10.62 -11.68
C LEU A 75 -4.92 9.60 -11.75
N GLY A 76 -3.76 9.91 -11.16
CA GLY A 76 -2.65 9.01 -11.00
C GLY A 76 -2.34 8.78 -9.52
N ILE A 77 -1.97 7.55 -9.18
CA ILE A 77 -1.60 7.16 -7.82
C ILE A 77 -0.18 6.63 -7.81
N SER A 78 0.63 7.15 -6.90
CA SER A 78 1.87 6.55 -6.42
C SER A 78 1.67 6.11 -4.98
N GLY A 79 2.34 5.05 -4.53
CA GLY A 79 2.15 4.56 -3.16
C GLY A 79 3.35 3.80 -2.62
N GLN A 80 3.33 3.55 -1.31
CA GLN A 80 4.33 2.70 -0.67
C GLN A 80 4.27 1.27 -1.25
N MET A 81 5.46 0.70 -1.49
CA MET A 81 5.62 -0.62 -2.08
C MET A 81 5.53 -1.75 -1.03
N HIS A 82 5.42 -2.98 -1.51
CA HIS A 82 5.60 -4.23 -0.75
C HIS A 82 4.65 -4.46 0.42
N GLY A 83 3.64 -3.63 0.64
CA GLY A 83 2.58 -3.89 1.61
C GLY A 83 1.73 -5.10 1.18
N LEU A 84 1.41 -5.99 2.14
CA LEU A 84 0.50 -7.10 1.88
C LEU A 84 -0.92 -6.70 2.23
N VAL A 85 -1.76 -6.43 1.24
CA VAL A 85 -3.21 -6.28 1.39
C VAL A 85 -3.88 -7.57 0.92
N MET A 86 -4.71 -8.15 1.78
CA MET A 86 -5.46 -9.39 1.48
C MET A 86 -6.95 -9.10 1.53
N LEU A 87 -7.64 -9.43 0.44
CA LEU A 87 -9.09 -9.25 0.31
C LEU A 87 -9.78 -10.61 0.16
N ASP A 88 -11.00 -10.70 0.67
CA ASP A 88 -11.88 -11.84 0.47
C ASP A 88 -12.60 -11.80 -0.89
N GLU A 89 -13.55 -12.71 -1.09
CA GLU A 89 -14.34 -12.83 -2.33
C GLU A 89 -15.24 -11.61 -2.57
N GLN A 90 -15.61 -10.89 -1.52
CA GLN A 90 -16.43 -9.68 -1.58
C GLN A 90 -15.58 -8.41 -1.75
N GLY A 91 -14.23 -8.53 -1.73
CA GLY A 91 -13.31 -7.41 -1.78
C GLY A 91 -13.11 -6.72 -0.43
N GLU A 92 -13.56 -7.34 0.66
CA GLU A 92 -13.37 -6.81 2.02
C GLU A 92 -11.97 -7.14 2.54
N VAL A 93 -11.41 -6.22 3.31
CA VAL A 93 -10.08 -6.39 3.91
C VAL A 93 -10.11 -7.45 5.02
N ILE A 94 -9.28 -8.49 4.88
CA ILE A 94 -9.24 -9.62 5.83
C ILE A 94 -8.48 -9.25 7.12
N ARG A 95 -7.42 -8.45 7.00
CA ARG A 95 -6.55 -8.08 8.11
C ARG A 95 -5.78 -6.78 7.81
N PRO A 96 -5.22 -6.10 8.83
CA PRO A 96 -4.29 -4.99 8.58
C PRO A 96 -3.13 -5.41 7.66
N SER A 97 -2.73 -4.53 6.76
CA SER A 97 -1.60 -4.75 5.86
C SER A 97 -0.29 -4.84 6.64
N ILE A 98 0.51 -5.86 6.36
CA ILE A 98 1.90 -5.93 6.82
C ILE A 98 2.72 -5.09 5.86
N ILE A 99 3.25 -3.94 6.31
CA ILE A 99 3.91 -2.98 5.45
C ILE A 99 5.42 -3.25 5.27
N TRP A 100 6.09 -2.48 4.42
CA TRP A 100 7.45 -2.73 3.95
C TRP A 100 8.53 -2.73 5.04
N CYS A 101 8.34 -2.00 6.16
CA CYS A 101 9.30 -1.92 7.26
C CYS A 101 9.11 -2.99 8.36
N ASP A 102 8.15 -3.91 8.16
CA ASP A 102 7.91 -5.04 9.07
C ASP A 102 9.02 -6.09 9.00
N GLN A 103 9.41 -6.64 10.16
CA GLN A 103 10.53 -7.57 10.28
C GLN A 103 10.09 -8.99 10.70
N ARG A 104 8.79 -9.29 10.81
CA ARG A 104 8.29 -10.55 11.38
C ARG A 104 8.60 -11.81 10.58
N THR A 105 8.97 -11.69 9.30
CA THR A 105 9.01 -12.79 8.34
C THR A 105 10.40 -13.38 8.11
N GLU A 106 11.31 -13.28 9.09
CA GLU A 106 12.68 -13.84 8.96
C GLU A 106 12.67 -15.35 8.66
N LYS A 107 11.85 -16.12 9.39
CA LYS A 107 11.72 -17.57 9.18
C LYS A 107 11.22 -17.93 7.80
N GLU A 108 10.28 -17.17 7.26
CA GLU A 108 9.75 -17.34 5.92
C GLU A 108 10.78 -16.99 4.85
N CYS A 109 11.65 -16.02 5.12
CA CYS A 109 12.79 -15.71 4.24
C CYS A 109 13.81 -16.86 4.23
N GLU A 110 14.11 -17.44 5.37
CA GLU A 110 14.95 -18.65 5.48
C GLU A 110 14.31 -19.84 4.74
N GLU A 111 13.01 -20.10 4.97
CA GLU A 111 12.24 -21.16 4.27
C GLU A 111 12.30 -21.00 2.76
N MET A 112 12.12 -19.78 2.24
CA MET A 112 12.21 -19.50 0.80
C MET A 112 13.62 -19.77 0.28
N THR A 113 14.64 -19.32 1.00
CA THR A 113 16.04 -19.48 0.63
C THR A 113 16.46 -20.95 0.61
N GLU A 114 16.04 -21.73 1.60
CA GLU A 114 16.31 -23.16 1.67
C GLU A 114 15.64 -23.96 0.55
N LYS A 115 14.38 -23.63 0.23
CA LYS A 115 13.59 -24.36 -0.77
C LYS A 115 13.96 -24.02 -2.22
N VAL A 116 14.27 -22.78 -2.49
CA VAL A 116 14.52 -22.27 -3.85
C VAL A 116 16.00 -22.20 -4.17
N GLY A 117 16.84 -21.91 -3.16
CA GLY A 117 18.25 -21.61 -3.29
C GLY A 117 18.50 -20.11 -3.46
N ALA A 118 19.50 -19.57 -2.76
CA ALA A 118 19.81 -18.14 -2.75
C ALA A 118 20.12 -17.60 -4.15
N GLU A 119 20.97 -18.29 -4.92
CA GLU A 119 21.33 -17.90 -6.29
C GLU A 119 20.11 -17.87 -7.21
N LYS A 120 19.24 -18.91 -7.09
CA LYS A 120 18.04 -19.03 -7.92
C LYS A 120 17.00 -17.95 -7.59
N LEU A 121 16.86 -17.54 -6.32
CA LEU A 121 16.03 -16.40 -5.92
C LEU A 121 16.50 -15.13 -6.60
N ILE A 122 17.80 -14.85 -6.56
CA ILE A 122 18.39 -13.65 -7.19
C ILE A 122 18.22 -13.72 -8.72
N GLU A 123 18.41 -14.89 -9.33
CA GLU A 123 18.20 -15.06 -10.77
C GLU A 123 16.76 -14.72 -11.21
N ILE A 124 15.75 -15.16 -10.40
CA ILE A 124 14.34 -14.99 -10.74
C ILE A 124 13.84 -13.57 -10.41
N THR A 125 14.23 -13.05 -9.23
CA THR A 125 13.62 -11.84 -8.64
C THR A 125 14.54 -10.62 -8.60
N ALA A 126 15.82 -10.78 -8.98
CA ALA A 126 16.91 -9.83 -8.82
C ALA A 126 17.19 -9.42 -7.35
N ASN A 127 16.63 -10.16 -6.37
CA ASN A 127 16.76 -9.87 -4.95
C ASN A 127 16.87 -11.18 -4.12
N PRO A 128 17.56 -11.15 -2.97
CA PRO A 128 17.42 -12.22 -1.97
C PRO A 128 16.03 -12.18 -1.32
N ALA A 129 15.68 -13.22 -0.57
CA ALA A 129 14.50 -13.17 0.29
C ALA A 129 14.69 -12.10 1.38
N MET A 130 13.74 -11.20 1.53
CA MET A 130 13.79 -10.09 2.50
C MET A 130 12.44 -9.91 3.19
N THR A 131 12.49 -9.56 4.48
CA THR A 131 11.29 -9.35 5.32
C THR A 131 10.39 -8.21 4.80
N GLY A 132 10.98 -7.20 4.18
CA GLY A 132 10.25 -6.08 3.57
C GLY A 132 9.39 -6.47 2.37
N PHE A 133 9.64 -7.62 1.72
CA PHE A 133 8.97 -8.01 0.47
C PHE A 133 7.68 -8.81 0.70
N THR A 134 6.77 -8.74 -0.27
CA THR A 134 5.41 -9.28 -0.12
C THR A 134 5.38 -10.81 -0.01
N ALA A 135 6.24 -11.55 -0.72
CA ALA A 135 6.19 -13.00 -0.76
C ALA A 135 6.38 -13.65 0.62
N SER A 136 7.35 -13.19 1.40
CA SER A 136 7.57 -13.69 2.77
C SER A 136 6.38 -13.40 3.70
N LYS A 137 5.69 -12.27 3.50
CA LYS A 137 4.48 -11.91 4.27
C LYS A 137 3.30 -12.82 3.95
N ILE A 138 3.13 -13.20 2.68
CA ILE A 138 2.11 -14.20 2.28
C ILE A 138 2.37 -15.54 2.97
N LEU A 139 3.62 -15.99 2.99
CA LEU A 139 3.99 -17.22 3.68
C LEU A 139 3.76 -17.12 5.19
N TRP A 140 4.08 -15.98 5.78
CA TRP A 140 3.84 -15.74 7.20
C TRP A 140 2.35 -15.86 7.54
N VAL A 141 1.46 -15.23 6.78
CA VAL A 141 0.01 -15.33 7.00
C VAL A 141 -0.44 -16.78 6.82
N ARG A 142 0.04 -17.50 5.80
CA ARG A 142 -0.25 -18.93 5.62
C ARG A 142 0.14 -19.75 6.85
N ASN A 143 1.31 -19.50 7.42
CA ASN A 143 1.88 -20.29 8.51
C ASN A 143 1.29 -19.93 9.88
N ASN A 144 0.94 -18.65 10.11
CA ASN A 144 0.57 -18.14 11.43
C ASN A 144 -0.91 -17.74 11.53
N GLU A 145 -1.57 -17.45 10.41
CA GLU A 145 -3.00 -17.07 10.34
C GLU A 145 -3.73 -17.89 9.24
N PRO A 146 -3.76 -19.24 9.34
CA PRO A 146 -4.27 -20.10 8.26
C PRO A 146 -5.74 -19.83 7.91
N GLU A 147 -6.56 -19.37 8.87
CA GLU A 147 -7.95 -19.02 8.63
C GLU A 147 -8.07 -17.74 7.76
N ASN A 148 -7.20 -16.75 7.98
CA ASN A 148 -7.14 -15.55 7.15
C ASN A 148 -6.61 -15.88 5.75
N TYR A 149 -5.59 -16.73 5.68
CA TYR A 149 -5.06 -17.19 4.40
C TYR A 149 -6.12 -17.92 3.55
N ALA A 150 -6.93 -18.79 4.18
CA ALA A 150 -7.99 -19.53 3.49
C ALA A 150 -9.11 -18.64 2.91
N LYS A 151 -9.38 -17.48 3.55
CA LYS A 151 -10.38 -16.51 3.08
C LYS A 151 -9.87 -15.66 1.91
N CYS A 152 -8.55 -15.55 1.73
CA CYS A 152 -7.95 -14.65 0.75
C CYS A 152 -8.25 -15.10 -0.69
N LYS A 153 -8.78 -14.19 -1.49
CA LYS A 153 -9.05 -14.38 -2.92
C LYS A 153 -8.26 -13.41 -3.79
N HIS A 154 -7.89 -12.24 -3.23
CA HIS A 154 -7.15 -11.21 -3.95
C HIS A 154 -6.01 -10.66 -3.08
N ILE A 155 -4.89 -10.39 -3.73
CA ILE A 155 -3.71 -9.73 -3.17
C ILE A 155 -3.35 -8.55 -4.06
#